data_ad76e3099ca6feb4ca2e680f904fcb44
#
_entry.id   ad76e3099ca6feb4ca2e680f904fcb44
#
_cell.length_a   1.000
_cell.length_b   1.000
_cell.length_c   1.000
_cell.angle_alpha   90.00
_cell.angle_beta   90.00
_cell.angle_gamma   90.00
#
_symmetry.space_group_name_H-M   'P 1'
#
loop_
_entity.id
_entity.type
_entity.pdbx_description
1 polymer ?
#
loop_
_entity_poly.entity_id
_entity_poly.type
_entity_poly.pdbx_seq_one_letter_code
_entity_poly.pdbx_strand_id
1 'polypeptide(L)'
;VDVKEETIMKSGDILKTTHVWYASYGSNMNPERFYCYIQGGKPEGSTKTEKGCRDHTLPVEVRSLSLPYEAYFAHYADRWGGAPVFIDPNRGDKHSFFVCYLVTMEQYLDVMAQENGLLEVESELSRLVNDQTALLKGLYGKMMNVGTMDGFPIFTFTNPKRPEVESEFPPAILYLRTILKGLMSQCGLSEEEAADYLLSLEGVSPAYTRSELIELAVDAQEKIR
;
A
#
# COMPACT_ATOMS: atom_id res chain seq x y z
N VAL A 1 8.64 11.85 -11.78
CA VAL A 1 8.92 12.93 -10.80
C VAL A 1 10.12 12.47 -10.00
N ASP A 2 11.24 13.22 -10.07
CA ASP A 2 12.43 12.90 -9.31
C ASP A 2 12.11 13.02 -7.82
N VAL A 3 12.06 11.87 -7.13
CA VAL A 3 12.14 11.84 -5.69
C VAL A 3 13.57 12.28 -5.36
N LYS A 4 13.72 13.51 -4.89
CA LYS A 4 15.01 13.96 -4.40
C LYS A 4 15.37 13.07 -3.20
N GLU A 5 16.41 12.26 -3.35
CA GLU A 5 16.95 11.38 -2.31
C GLU A 5 17.45 12.13 -1.06
N GLU A 6 17.47 13.44 -1.11
CA GLU A 6 18.09 14.28 -0.09
C GLU A 6 17.10 15.25 0.52
N THR A 7 16.41 14.85 1.49
CA THR A 7 16.13 15.59 2.72
C THR A 7 15.06 14.84 3.47
N ILE A 8 15.45 13.85 4.24
CA ILE A 8 14.60 13.37 5.32
C ILE A 8 14.33 14.58 6.21
N MET A 9 13.06 14.98 6.29
CA MET A 9 12.66 16.10 7.15
C MET A 9 13.15 15.86 8.57
N LYS A 10 13.64 16.91 9.21
CA LYS A 10 14.01 16.84 10.64
C LYS A 10 12.78 16.51 11.46
N SER A 11 12.94 15.69 12.50
CA SER A 11 11.86 15.25 13.39
C SER A 11 10.93 16.39 13.86
N GLY A 12 11.49 17.54 14.20
CA GLY A 12 10.71 18.70 14.63
C GLY A 12 9.84 19.34 13.55
N ASP A 13 10.15 19.15 12.29
CA ASP A 13 9.38 19.69 11.15
C ASP A 13 8.25 18.73 10.77
N ILE A 14 8.47 17.41 10.85
CA ILE A 14 7.42 16.39 10.61
C ILE A 14 6.28 16.54 11.62
N LEU A 15 6.58 16.78 12.91
CA LEU A 15 5.54 16.99 13.94
C LEU A 15 4.68 18.23 13.72
N LYS A 16 5.13 19.16 12.86
CA LYS A 16 4.38 20.37 12.48
C LYS A 16 3.59 20.19 11.19
N THR A 17 3.82 19.11 10.45
CA THR A 17 3.08 18.87 9.20
C THR A 17 1.67 18.41 9.49
N THR A 18 0.72 19.01 8.79
CA THR A 18 -0.69 18.58 8.87
C THR A 18 -1.01 17.45 7.92
N HIS A 19 -0.16 17.24 6.89
CA HIS A 19 -0.36 16.24 5.83
C HIS A 19 0.85 15.34 5.65
N VAL A 20 0.60 14.16 5.10
CA VAL A 20 1.60 13.15 4.74
C VAL A 20 1.20 12.50 3.42
N TRP A 21 2.19 12.02 2.68
CA TRP A 21 1.95 11.10 1.57
C TRP A 21 1.84 9.68 2.11
N TYR A 22 0.65 9.09 2.09
CA TYR A 22 0.48 7.67 2.32
C TYR A 22 0.83 6.91 1.05
N ALA A 23 1.91 6.13 1.05
CA ALA A 23 2.35 5.32 -0.07
C ALA A 23 1.84 3.88 0.04
N SER A 24 0.91 3.51 -0.85
CA SER A 24 0.36 2.17 -0.96
C SER A 24 0.99 1.40 -2.12
N TYR A 25 1.27 0.13 -1.91
CA TYR A 25 1.83 -0.81 -2.88
C TYR A 25 0.96 -2.07 -3.06
N GLY A 26 -0.19 -2.14 -2.41
CA GLY A 26 -1.14 -3.25 -2.43
C GLY A 26 -2.51 -2.83 -2.93
N SER A 27 -3.58 -3.41 -2.38
CA SER A 27 -4.96 -3.15 -2.84
C SER A 27 -5.38 -1.68 -2.77
N ASN A 28 -4.79 -0.91 -1.85
CA ASN A 28 -5.06 0.53 -1.74
C ASN A 28 -4.40 1.36 -2.87
N MET A 29 -3.65 0.74 -3.80
CA MET A 29 -3.29 1.38 -5.07
C MET A 29 -4.53 1.71 -5.91
N ASN A 30 -5.61 0.96 -5.75
CA ASN A 30 -6.91 1.30 -6.34
C ASN A 30 -7.62 2.37 -5.49
N PRO A 31 -7.87 3.59 -6.03
CA PRO A 31 -8.52 4.67 -5.30
C PRO A 31 -9.91 4.29 -4.77
N GLU A 32 -10.73 3.56 -5.53
CA GLU A 32 -12.06 3.12 -5.08
C GLU A 32 -11.97 2.29 -3.80
N ARG A 33 -10.95 1.43 -3.71
CA ARG A 33 -10.66 0.64 -2.51
C ARG A 33 -10.19 1.52 -1.36
N PHE A 34 -9.24 2.43 -1.62
CA PHE A 34 -8.67 3.31 -0.62
C PHE A 34 -9.71 4.29 -0.04
N TYR A 35 -10.58 4.83 -0.89
CA TYR A 35 -11.64 5.76 -0.43
C TYR A 35 -12.62 5.12 0.55
N CYS A 36 -12.80 3.79 0.51
CA CYS A 36 -13.55 3.10 1.57
C CYS A 36 -12.89 3.20 2.95
N TYR A 37 -11.54 3.26 3.03
CA TYR A 37 -10.87 3.54 4.30
C TYR A 37 -11.08 4.97 4.77
N ILE A 38 -11.19 5.93 3.85
CA ILE A 38 -11.40 7.35 4.19
C ILE A 38 -12.86 7.61 4.56
N GLN A 39 -13.79 7.24 3.68
CA GLN A 39 -15.20 7.60 3.79
C GLN A 39 -16.08 6.54 4.46
N GLY A 40 -15.50 5.38 4.74
CA GLY A 40 -16.29 4.19 5.08
C GLY A 40 -16.91 3.53 3.87
N GLY A 41 -17.52 2.37 4.06
CA GLY A 41 -18.18 1.65 3.00
C GLY A 41 -17.64 0.27 2.74
N LYS A 42 -18.21 -0.40 1.74
CA LYS A 42 -17.87 -1.77 1.40
C LYS A 42 -17.16 -1.82 0.04
N PRO A 43 -15.84 -2.13 0.02
CA PRO A 43 -15.13 -2.27 -1.25
C PRO A 43 -15.69 -3.39 -2.12
N GLU A 44 -15.53 -3.27 -3.43
CA GLU A 44 -15.91 -4.32 -4.38
C GLU A 44 -15.24 -5.65 -4.00
N GLY A 45 -16.00 -6.73 -4.01
CA GLY A 45 -15.53 -8.08 -3.67
C GLY A 45 -15.19 -8.32 -2.20
N SER A 46 -15.29 -7.31 -1.33
CA SER A 46 -15.03 -7.47 0.11
C SER A 46 -16.26 -8.01 0.84
N THR A 47 -16.03 -8.87 1.84
CA THR A 47 -17.05 -9.25 2.82
C THR A 47 -17.15 -8.27 3.98
N LYS A 48 -16.11 -7.42 4.18
CA LYS A 48 -15.99 -6.48 5.28
C LYS A 48 -16.33 -5.06 4.83
N THR A 49 -17.09 -4.34 5.65
CA THR A 49 -17.33 -2.90 5.54
C THR A 49 -16.25 -2.15 6.33
N GLU A 50 -15.64 -1.15 5.72
CA GLU A 50 -14.69 -0.26 6.38
C GLU A 50 -15.42 0.79 7.19
N LYS A 51 -14.84 1.15 8.34
CA LYS A 51 -15.43 2.13 9.27
C LYS A 51 -15.34 3.56 8.73
N GLY A 52 -14.30 3.86 7.98
CA GLY A 52 -13.91 5.21 7.59
C GLY A 52 -12.99 5.88 8.62
N CYS A 53 -12.34 6.94 8.20
CA CYS A 53 -11.57 7.82 9.06
C CYS A 53 -12.49 8.77 9.84
N ARG A 54 -11.97 9.48 10.83
CA ARG A 54 -12.66 10.58 11.52
C ARG A 54 -12.92 11.76 10.58
N ASP A 55 -11.95 12.05 9.72
CA ASP A 55 -12.07 13.01 8.61
C ASP A 55 -12.37 12.23 7.32
N HIS A 56 -13.53 12.45 6.73
CA HIS A 56 -14.02 11.79 5.52
C HIS A 56 -13.64 12.53 4.22
N THR A 57 -12.85 13.60 4.29
CA THR A 57 -12.44 14.33 3.09
C THR A 57 -11.53 13.45 2.22
N LEU A 58 -11.71 13.51 0.92
CA LEU A 58 -10.86 12.75 -0.01
C LEU A 58 -9.43 13.30 0.00
N PRO A 59 -8.43 12.48 -0.38
CA PRO A 59 -7.05 12.92 -0.50
C PRO A 59 -6.93 14.18 -1.36
N VAL A 60 -6.04 15.09 -0.94
CA VAL A 60 -5.80 16.36 -1.64
C VAL A 60 -5.20 16.13 -3.02
N GLU A 61 -4.35 15.11 -3.13
CA GLU A 61 -3.64 14.76 -4.36
C GLU A 61 -3.33 13.26 -4.40
N VAL A 62 -3.18 12.72 -5.62
CA VAL A 62 -2.79 11.32 -5.85
C VAL A 62 -1.65 11.32 -6.86
N ARG A 63 -0.58 10.58 -6.58
CA ARG A 63 0.59 10.38 -7.46
C ARG A 63 1.08 8.94 -7.43
N SER A 64 1.73 8.52 -8.50
CA SER A 64 2.45 7.25 -8.54
C SER A 64 3.96 7.47 -8.42
N LEU A 65 4.63 6.56 -7.73
CA LEU A 65 6.08 6.53 -7.54
C LEU A 65 6.61 5.12 -7.77
N SER A 66 7.89 5.03 -8.11
CA SER A 66 8.67 3.80 -8.04
C SER A 66 9.73 3.97 -6.95
N LEU A 67 9.72 3.11 -5.93
CA LEU A 67 10.62 3.20 -4.78
C LEU A 67 11.47 1.92 -4.66
N PRO A 68 12.70 1.99 -4.14
CA PRO A 68 13.66 0.88 -4.06
C PRO A 68 13.34 -0.07 -2.90
N TYR A 69 12.15 -0.63 -2.90
CA TYR A 69 11.68 -1.64 -1.95
C TYR A 69 11.08 -2.80 -2.72
N GLU A 70 11.57 -4.01 -2.47
CA GLU A 70 11.05 -5.21 -3.11
C GLU A 70 9.69 -5.60 -2.53
N ALA A 71 8.66 -5.68 -3.38
CA ALA A 71 7.36 -6.22 -2.99
C ALA A 71 7.35 -7.76 -3.10
N TYR A 72 6.63 -8.41 -2.20
CA TYR A 72 6.47 -9.86 -2.15
C TYR A 72 5.14 -10.24 -1.51
N PHE A 73 4.60 -11.42 -1.87
CA PHE A 73 3.38 -11.96 -1.25
C PHE A 73 3.76 -12.98 -0.19
N ALA A 74 3.16 -12.85 1.00
CA ALA A 74 3.43 -13.76 2.12
C ALA A 74 2.28 -13.79 3.12
N HIS A 75 2.36 -14.73 4.08
CA HIS A 75 1.35 -14.95 5.11
C HIS A 75 -0.03 -15.31 4.53
N TYR A 76 -1.06 -15.15 5.33
CA TYR A 76 -2.45 -15.35 4.96
C TYR A 76 -3.33 -14.25 5.54
N ALA A 77 -4.21 -13.70 4.72
CA ALA A 77 -5.18 -12.72 5.15
C ALA A 77 -6.61 -13.24 4.92
N ASP A 78 -7.36 -13.48 5.99
CA ASP A 78 -8.75 -13.98 5.94
C ASP A 78 -9.63 -13.10 5.05
N ARG A 79 -9.40 -11.78 5.06
CA ARG A 79 -10.13 -10.83 4.23
C ARG A 79 -10.09 -11.17 2.74
N TRP A 80 -8.94 -11.64 2.26
CA TRP A 80 -8.71 -11.93 0.84
C TRP A 80 -8.81 -13.41 0.52
N GLY A 81 -8.59 -14.28 1.50
CA GLY A 81 -8.53 -15.73 1.31
C GLY A 81 -7.23 -16.18 0.63
N GLY A 82 -6.13 -15.45 0.86
CA GLY A 82 -4.82 -15.73 0.28
C GLY A 82 -3.74 -14.82 0.82
N ALA A 83 -2.54 -14.90 0.24
CA ALA A 83 -1.40 -14.09 0.66
C ALA A 83 -1.59 -12.61 0.29
N PRO A 84 -1.46 -11.68 1.24
CA PRO A 84 -1.36 -10.25 0.95
C PRO A 84 0.07 -9.87 0.54
N VAL A 85 0.21 -8.69 -0.09
CA VAL A 85 1.51 -8.15 -0.49
C VAL A 85 2.13 -7.35 0.65
N PHE A 86 3.46 -7.45 0.77
CA PHE A 86 4.33 -6.65 1.64
C PHE A 86 5.49 -6.08 0.84
N ILE A 87 6.22 -5.13 1.44
CA ILE A 87 7.54 -4.72 0.94
C ILE A 87 8.61 -5.13 1.95
N ASP A 88 9.79 -5.49 1.45
CA ASP A 88 10.97 -5.64 2.30
C ASP A 88 11.26 -4.28 2.96
N PRO A 89 11.40 -4.20 4.30
CA PRO A 89 11.66 -2.94 4.96
C PRO A 89 13.04 -2.35 4.66
N ASN A 90 13.92 -3.14 4.03
CA ASN A 90 15.25 -2.69 3.62
C ASN A 90 15.20 -2.23 2.17
N ARG A 91 15.86 -1.10 1.90
CA ARG A 91 16.10 -0.66 0.52
C ARG A 91 16.96 -1.68 -0.22
N GLY A 92 16.65 -1.89 -1.50
CA GLY A 92 17.37 -2.81 -2.36
C GLY A 92 17.43 -2.32 -3.80
N ASP A 93 17.94 -3.19 -4.70
CA ASP A 93 18.06 -2.89 -6.13
C ASP A 93 16.73 -3.07 -6.87
N LYS A 94 15.79 -3.82 -6.28
CA LYS A 94 14.47 -4.02 -6.86
C LYS A 94 13.54 -2.88 -6.46
N HIS A 95 12.79 -2.41 -7.45
CA HIS A 95 11.82 -1.34 -7.29
C HIS A 95 10.39 -1.87 -7.36
N SER A 96 9.50 -1.25 -6.59
CA SER A 96 8.07 -1.51 -6.67
C SER A 96 7.29 -0.24 -6.95
N PHE A 97 6.10 -0.39 -7.55
CA PHE A 97 5.19 0.71 -7.79
C PHE A 97 4.40 1.04 -6.52
N PHE A 98 4.20 2.34 -6.31
CA PHE A 98 3.39 2.88 -5.22
C PHE A 98 2.40 3.90 -5.76
N VAL A 99 1.21 3.90 -5.19
CA VAL A 99 0.26 5.02 -5.32
C VAL A 99 0.25 5.78 -4.02
N CYS A 100 0.58 7.07 -4.10
CA CYS A 100 0.72 7.95 -2.95
C CYS A 100 -0.47 8.88 -2.86
N TYR A 101 -1.10 8.97 -1.70
CA TYR A 101 -2.23 9.83 -1.41
C TYR A 101 -1.81 10.91 -0.42
N LEU A 102 -1.99 12.18 -0.77
CA LEU A 102 -1.77 13.28 0.17
C LEU A 102 -2.98 13.40 1.09
N VAL A 103 -2.83 12.92 2.30
CA VAL A 103 -3.87 12.85 3.32
C VAL A 103 -3.44 13.60 4.58
N THR A 104 -4.39 13.90 5.48
CA THR A 104 -4.02 14.45 6.78
C THR A 104 -3.28 13.39 7.61
N MET A 105 -2.45 13.84 8.57
CA MET A 105 -1.79 12.94 9.52
C MET A 105 -2.82 12.10 10.29
N GLU A 106 -3.94 12.69 10.65
CA GLU A 106 -5.03 11.99 11.34
C GLU A 106 -5.62 10.87 10.47
N GLN A 107 -5.90 11.14 9.18
CA GLN A 107 -6.38 10.12 8.24
C GLN A 107 -5.37 8.97 8.10
N TYR A 108 -4.07 9.27 7.99
CA TYR A 108 -3.03 8.24 7.91
C TYR A 108 -3.05 7.31 9.14
N LEU A 109 -3.15 7.88 10.35
CA LEU A 109 -3.22 7.11 11.59
C LEU A 109 -4.51 6.28 11.68
N ASP A 110 -5.63 6.82 11.22
CA ASP A 110 -6.91 6.10 11.16
C ASP A 110 -6.85 4.92 10.16
N VAL A 111 -6.21 5.09 9.01
CA VAL A 111 -5.97 4.00 8.03
C VAL A 111 -5.11 2.91 8.65
N MET A 112 -4.02 3.28 9.33
CA MET A 112 -3.14 2.34 10.04
C MET A 112 -3.90 1.54 11.11
N ALA A 113 -4.74 2.21 11.88
CA ALA A 113 -5.57 1.55 12.90
C ALA A 113 -6.53 0.55 12.25
N GLN A 114 -7.20 0.93 11.17
CA GLN A 114 -8.13 0.06 10.44
C GLN A 114 -7.44 -1.17 9.83
N GLU A 115 -6.24 -1.00 9.23
CA GLU A 115 -5.47 -2.09 8.63
C GLU A 115 -5.00 -3.12 9.66
N ASN A 116 -4.68 -2.69 10.86
CA ASN A 116 -4.20 -3.57 11.93
C ASN A 116 -5.28 -3.96 12.95
N GLY A 117 -6.53 -3.52 12.76
CA GLY A 117 -7.62 -3.80 13.70
C GLY A 117 -7.42 -3.16 15.08
N LEU A 118 -6.74 -2.02 15.15
CA LEU A 118 -6.48 -1.25 16.36
C LEU A 118 -7.53 -0.15 16.55
N LEU A 119 -7.66 0.33 17.78
CA LEU A 119 -8.54 1.46 18.08
C LEU A 119 -7.90 2.80 17.69
N GLU A 120 -6.60 2.94 17.96
CA GLU A 120 -5.80 4.14 17.68
C GLU A 120 -4.30 3.81 17.64
N VAL A 121 -3.52 4.67 16.97
CA VAL A 121 -2.06 4.50 16.81
C VAL A 121 -1.26 5.80 17.05
N GLU A 122 -1.85 6.82 17.60
CA GLU A 122 -1.23 8.15 17.80
C GLU A 122 0.07 8.11 18.62
N SER A 123 0.15 7.21 19.61
CA SER A 123 1.33 7.07 20.47
C SER A 123 2.62 6.69 19.71
N GLU A 124 2.50 6.10 18.53
CA GLU A 124 3.64 5.63 17.75
C GLU A 124 4.18 6.68 16.76
N LEU A 125 3.44 7.78 16.55
CA LEU A 125 3.85 8.84 15.63
C LEU A 125 5.21 9.45 16.00
N SER A 126 5.47 9.66 17.28
CA SER A 126 6.75 10.21 17.76
C SER A 126 7.94 9.32 17.39
N ARG A 127 7.76 8.00 17.43
CA ARG A 127 8.79 7.04 17.02
C ARG A 127 8.99 7.06 15.51
N LEU A 128 7.90 7.05 14.73
CA LEU A 128 7.97 7.13 13.28
C LEU A 128 8.75 8.36 12.82
N VAL A 129 8.55 9.48 13.50
CA VAL A 129 9.21 10.75 13.22
C VAL A 129 10.68 10.75 13.62
N ASN A 130 11.01 10.24 14.80
CA ASN A 130 12.38 10.29 15.36
C ASN A 130 13.26 9.18 14.82
N ASP A 131 12.74 7.96 14.73
CA ASP A 131 13.48 6.74 14.37
C ASP A 131 13.21 6.31 12.92
N GLN A 132 12.40 7.05 12.17
CA GLN A 132 11.93 6.75 10.80
C GLN A 132 11.14 5.45 10.71
N THR A 133 10.95 4.74 11.80
CA THR A 133 10.14 3.54 11.91
C THR A 133 9.41 3.49 13.24
N ALA A 134 8.23 2.87 13.23
CA ALA A 134 7.52 2.51 14.43
C ALA A 134 6.94 1.09 14.31
N LEU A 135 6.74 0.42 15.42
CA LEU A 135 6.23 -0.95 15.47
C LEU A 135 4.89 -1.00 16.21
N LEU A 136 3.91 -1.56 15.54
CA LEU A 136 2.58 -1.84 16.05
C LEU A 136 2.33 -3.35 16.12
N LYS A 137 1.26 -3.75 16.78
CA LYS A 137 0.72 -5.10 16.63
C LYS A 137 -0.06 -5.18 15.32
N GLY A 138 0.03 -6.33 14.66
CA GLY A 138 -0.72 -6.59 13.43
C GLY A 138 0.18 -7.04 12.27
N LEU A 139 -0.47 -7.42 11.20
CA LEU A 139 0.19 -7.97 10.01
C LEU A 139 1.03 -6.89 9.29
N TYR A 140 0.54 -5.66 9.28
CA TYR A 140 1.20 -4.46 8.72
C TYR A 140 1.78 -3.57 9.83
N GLY A 141 2.42 -4.19 10.84
CA GLY A 141 2.80 -3.51 12.07
C GLY A 141 4.05 -2.63 11.98
N LYS A 142 4.83 -2.67 10.89
CA LYS A 142 5.99 -1.79 10.73
C LYS A 142 5.64 -0.56 9.91
N MET A 143 5.56 0.59 10.54
CA MET A 143 5.45 1.90 9.90
C MET A 143 6.84 2.39 9.47
N MET A 144 6.92 3.03 8.31
CA MET A 144 8.19 3.51 7.72
C MET A 144 8.02 4.90 7.12
N ASN A 145 9.00 5.76 7.35
CA ASN A 145 9.24 6.97 6.56
C ASN A 145 10.20 6.61 5.42
N VAL A 146 9.72 6.67 4.20
CA VAL A 146 10.49 6.23 3.01
C VAL A 146 11.04 7.39 2.19
N GLY A 147 10.79 8.63 2.61
CA GLY A 147 11.31 9.83 1.95
C GLY A 147 10.43 11.05 2.16
N THR A 148 10.61 12.02 1.27
CA THR A 148 9.86 13.29 1.27
C THR A 148 9.49 13.66 -0.16
N MET A 149 8.29 14.18 -0.36
CA MET A 149 7.81 14.70 -1.64
C MET A 149 7.04 15.99 -1.40
N ASP A 150 7.38 17.06 -2.13
CA ASP A 150 6.78 18.40 -2.03
C ASP A 150 6.72 18.95 -0.58
N GLY A 151 7.74 18.65 0.23
CA GLY A 151 7.82 19.12 1.61
C GLY A 151 7.00 18.32 2.62
N PHE A 152 6.33 17.25 2.21
CA PHE A 152 5.60 16.33 3.11
C PHE A 152 6.31 14.98 3.19
N PRO A 153 6.34 14.33 4.37
CA PRO A 153 6.92 13.01 4.53
C PRO A 153 6.11 11.96 3.76
N ILE A 154 6.80 10.93 3.26
CA ILE A 154 6.17 9.77 2.61
C ILE A 154 6.17 8.63 3.62
N PHE A 155 5.00 8.22 4.06
CA PHE A 155 4.82 7.13 5.01
C PHE A 155 4.19 5.91 4.34
N THR A 156 4.67 4.75 4.73
CA THR A 156 4.10 3.45 4.36
C THR A 156 4.16 2.50 5.54
N PHE A 157 3.64 1.31 5.38
CA PHE A 157 3.69 0.26 6.40
C PHE A 157 3.82 -1.12 5.76
N THR A 158 4.47 -2.03 6.45
CA THR A 158 4.71 -3.40 5.99
C THR A 158 4.77 -4.38 7.17
N ASN A 159 5.05 -5.65 6.89
CA ASN A 159 5.33 -6.62 7.95
C ASN A 159 6.71 -6.31 8.57
N PRO A 160 6.87 -6.40 9.89
CA PRO A 160 8.15 -6.17 10.57
C PRO A 160 9.26 -7.11 10.14
N LYS A 161 8.92 -8.32 9.71
CA LYS A 161 9.88 -9.36 9.35
C LYS A 161 9.42 -10.11 8.08
N ARG A 162 10.26 -10.10 7.04
CA ARG A 162 10.05 -10.97 5.88
C ARG A 162 10.17 -12.44 6.32
N PRO A 163 9.22 -13.32 5.99
CA PRO A 163 9.34 -14.76 6.28
C PRO A 163 10.56 -15.37 5.57
N GLU A 164 11.16 -16.37 6.18
CA GLU A 164 12.29 -17.11 5.58
C GLU A 164 11.83 -18.15 4.54
N VAL A 165 10.55 -18.49 4.56
CA VAL A 165 9.92 -19.48 3.68
C VAL A 165 8.81 -18.81 2.89
N GLU A 166 8.72 -19.13 1.60
CA GLU A 166 7.62 -18.68 0.74
C GLU A 166 6.25 -19.04 1.33
N SER A 167 5.26 -18.23 1.02
CA SER A 167 3.89 -18.49 1.47
C SER A 167 3.35 -19.79 0.86
N GLU A 168 2.72 -20.61 1.70
CA GLU A 168 1.97 -21.79 1.24
C GLU A 168 0.69 -21.43 0.47
N PHE A 169 0.27 -20.17 0.57
CA PHE A 169 -0.96 -19.66 -0.03
C PHE A 169 -0.62 -18.65 -1.13
N PRO A 170 -1.17 -18.83 -2.35
CA PRO A 170 -1.08 -17.80 -3.39
C PRO A 170 -1.94 -16.60 -3.03
N PRO A 171 -1.68 -15.41 -3.63
CA PRO A 171 -2.61 -14.30 -3.55
C PRO A 171 -3.95 -14.64 -4.21
N ALA A 172 -5.06 -14.17 -3.64
CA ALA A 172 -6.37 -14.42 -4.20
C ALA A 172 -6.61 -13.60 -5.49
N ILE A 173 -7.38 -14.15 -6.45
CA ILE A 173 -7.69 -13.50 -7.74
C ILE A 173 -8.30 -12.11 -7.55
N LEU A 174 -9.26 -11.95 -6.64
CA LEU A 174 -9.89 -10.65 -6.36
C LEU A 174 -8.91 -9.63 -5.80
N TYR A 175 -7.92 -10.08 -5.04
CA TYR A 175 -6.86 -9.23 -4.52
C TYR A 175 -5.92 -8.74 -5.63
N LEU A 176 -5.44 -9.67 -6.48
CA LEU A 176 -4.62 -9.33 -7.64
C LEU A 176 -5.35 -8.38 -8.60
N ARG A 177 -6.64 -8.64 -8.86
CA ARG A 177 -7.48 -7.78 -9.69
C ARG A 177 -7.56 -6.35 -9.13
N THR A 178 -7.68 -6.19 -7.82
CA THR A 178 -7.70 -4.87 -7.17
C THR A 178 -6.38 -4.14 -7.35
N ILE A 179 -5.24 -4.85 -7.25
CA ILE A 179 -3.90 -4.28 -7.48
C ILE A 179 -3.72 -3.91 -8.94
N LEU A 180 -4.12 -4.77 -9.89
CA LEU A 180 -4.07 -4.50 -11.33
C LEU A 180 -4.84 -3.22 -11.69
N LYS A 181 -6.05 -3.01 -11.15
CA LYS A 181 -6.80 -1.76 -11.31
C LYS A 181 -5.96 -0.54 -10.92
N GLY A 182 -5.30 -0.60 -9.77
CA GLY A 182 -4.45 0.49 -9.28
C GLY A 182 -3.23 0.73 -10.17
N LEU A 183 -2.52 -0.33 -10.55
CA LEU A 183 -1.36 -0.27 -11.45
C LEU A 183 -1.71 0.39 -12.79
N MET A 184 -2.80 -0.04 -13.41
CA MET A 184 -3.22 0.50 -14.69
C MET A 184 -3.75 1.93 -14.59
N SER A 185 -4.65 2.20 -13.63
CA SER A 185 -5.32 3.50 -13.53
C SER A 185 -4.44 4.61 -12.95
N GLN A 186 -3.50 4.29 -12.06
CA GLN A 186 -2.69 5.28 -11.35
C GLN A 186 -1.23 5.29 -11.77
N CYS A 187 -0.66 4.13 -12.14
CA CYS A 187 0.73 4.05 -12.60
C CYS A 187 0.84 4.08 -14.12
N GLY A 188 -0.26 4.03 -14.86
CA GLY A 188 -0.31 4.12 -16.33
C GLY A 188 0.25 2.89 -17.04
N LEU A 189 0.29 1.74 -16.38
CA LEU A 189 0.76 0.50 -17.01
C LEU A 189 -0.32 -0.06 -17.95
N SER A 190 0.11 -0.69 -19.06
CA SER A 190 -0.76 -1.54 -19.87
C SER A 190 -1.14 -2.82 -19.11
N GLU A 191 -2.09 -3.57 -19.65
CA GLU A 191 -2.50 -4.87 -19.11
C GLU A 191 -1.32 -5.84 -19.03
N GLU A 192 -0.48 -5.88 -20.08
CA GLU A 192 0.70 -6.71 -20.16
C GLU A 192 1.77 -6.28 -19.16
N GLU A 193 2.06 -4.98 -19.06
CA GLU A 193 3.06 -4.44 -18.12
C GLU A 193 2.65 -4.68 -16.66
N ALA A 194 1.37 -4.50 -16.34
CA ALA A 194 0.84 -4.77 -15.00
C ALA A 194 0.88 -6.26 -14.65
N ALA A 195 0.56 -7.13 -15.60
CA ALA A 195 0.67 -8.58 -15.44
C ALA A 195 2.12 -9.03 -15.26
N ASP A 196 3.05 -8.52 -16.08
CA ASP A 196 4.48 -8.81 -15.99
C ASP A 196 5.07 -8.33 -14.65
N TYR A 197 4.65 -7.15 -14.18
CA TYR A 197 5.04 -6.68 -12.85
C TYR A 197 4.56 -7.63 -11.76
N LEU A 198 3.29 -8.01 -11.72
CA LEU A 198 2.79 -8.94 -10.71
C LEU A 198 3.49 -10.29 -10.76
N LEU A 199 3.72 -10.82 -11.96
CA LEU A 199 4.41 -12.11 -12.14
C LEU A 199 5.87 -12.07 -11.64
N SER A 200 6.50 -10.91 -11.67
CA SER A 200 7.86 -10.70 -11.16
C SER A 200 7.96 -10.71 -9.63
N LEU A 201 6.83 -10.57 -8.92
CA LEU A 201 6.81 -10.55 -7.47
C LEU A 201 6.82 -11.98 -6.91
N GLU A 202 7.62 -12.19 -5.86
CA GLU A 202 7.66 -13.45 -5.11
C GLU A 202 6.27 -13.81 -4.57
N GLY A 203 5.89 -15.08 -4.68
CA GLY A 203 4.61 -15.62 -4.20
C GLY A 203 3.47 -15.57 -5.23
N VAL A 204 3.67 -15.04 -6.44
CA VAL A 204 2.68 -15.07 -7.53
C VAL A 204 2.87 -16.33 -8.39
N SER A 205 4.10 -16.56 -8.88
CA SER A 205 4.47 -17.80 -9.57
C SER A 205 4.79 -18.91 -8.53
N PRO A 206 4.42 -20.20 -8.75
CA PRO A 206 3.84 -20.75 -9.96
C PRO A 206 2.30 -20.77 -9.99
N ALA A 207 1.61 -20.11 -9.06
CA ALA A 207 0.16 -20.18 -8.95
C ALA A 207 -0.59 -19.55 -10.14
N TYR A 208 0.05 -18.58 -10.81
CA TYR A 208 -0.53 -17.85 -11.94
C TYR A 208 0.44 -17.80 -13.12
N THR A 209 -0.11 -17.94 -14.31
CA THR A 209 0.58 -17.74 -15.59
C THR A 209 0.46 -16.28 -16.05
N ARG A 210 1.34 -15.87 -16.97
CA ARG A 210 1.28 -14.55 -17.60
C ARG A 210 -0.07 -14.31 -18.31
N SER A 211 -0.57 -15.29 -19.03
CA SER A 211 -1.85 -15.19 -19.78
C SER A 211 -3.03 -14.98 -18.83
N GLU A 212 -3.10 -15.72 -17.74
CA GLU A 212 -4.17 -15.55 -16.73
C GLU A 212 -4.14 -14.16 -16.09
N LEU A 213 -2.96 -13.60 -15.82
CA LEU A 213 -2.85 -12.25 -15.25
C LEU A 213 -3.23 -11.16 -16.27
N ILE A 214 -2.92 -11.34 -17.56
CA ILE A 214 -3.38 -10.43 -18.63
C ILE A 214 -4.91 -10.48 -18.76
N GLU A 215 -5.51 -11.66 -18.80
CA GLU A 215 -6.96 -11.84 -18.84
C GLU A 215 -7.63 -11.15 -17.63
N LEU A 216 -7.04 -11.31 -16.45
CA LEU A 216 -7.51 -10.66 -15.22
C LEU A 216 -7.39 -9.13 -15.29
N ALA A 217 -6.33 -8.60 -15.93
CA ALA A 217 -6.12 -7.18 -16.12
C ALA A 217 -7.17 -6.59 -17.08
N VAL A 218 -7.46 -7.26 -18.19
CA VAL A 218 -8.52 -6.89 -19.14
C VAL A 218 -9.89 -6.85 -18.46
N ASP A 219 -10.25 -7.92 -17.70
CA ASP A 219 -11.51 -7.99 -16.94
C ASP A 219 -11.60 -6.87 -15.87
N ALA A 220 -10.47 -6.48 -15.33
CA ALA A 220 -10.40 -5.38 -14.37
C ALA A 220 -10.71 -4.01 -14.98
N GLN A 221 -10.39 -3.77 -16.26
CA GLN A 221 -10.68 -2.53 -16.99
C GLN A 221 -12.14 -2.44 -17.44
N GLU A 222 -12.76 -3.53 -17.89
CA GLU A 222 -14.12 -3.50 -18.44
C GLU A 222 -15.18 -2.99 -17.45
N LYS A 223 -14.94 -3.15 -16.16
CA LYS A 223 -15.85 -2.68 -15.09
C LYS A 223 -15.64 -1.22 -14.69
N ILE A 224 -14.69 -0.53 -15.31
CA ILE A 224 -14.45 0.92 -15.11
C ILE A 224 -15.24 1.76 -16.12
N ARG A 225 -15.78 1.15 -17.18
CA ARG A 225 -16.64 1.79 -18.21
C ARG A 225 -18.12 1.63 -17.87
#